data_3cfff9f39e031395a3a1501e2ce6d317
#
_entry.id   3cfff9f39e031395a3a1501e2ce6d317
#
_cell.length_a   1.000
_cell.length_b   1.000
_cell.length_c   1.000
_cell.angle_alpha   90.00
_cell.angle_beta   90.00
_cell.angle_gamma   90.00
#
_symmetry.space_group_name_H-M   'P 1'
#
loop_
_entity.id
_entity.type
_entity.pdbx_description
1 polymer ?
#
loop_
_entity_poly.entity_id
_entity_poly.type
_entity_poly.pdbx_seq_one_letter_code
_entity_poly.pdbx_strand_id
1 'polypeptide(L)'
;MAIIGITGGIASGKSTFSRALAESRGAWIFDSDACARELLDSDPSVREAVIREILPAAYRVDGMPDRAAIRELVFSDPAAKARLEAILHPLVRARRQALAEDARAEGRDLLVDIPLLFETDASSGFDLIVTVACSLEIQTQRAMSRGLTLAQVEQIVASQWGNAQKIAPSDFVIWNDGSLRMLQAQAEELATRLETMALKIKPSVS
;
A
#
# COMPACT_ATOMS: atom_id res chain seq x y z
N MET A 1 -18.97 -8.30 -0.38
CA MET A 1 -18.07 -7.18 -0.08
C MET A 1 -16.91 -7.72 0.73
N ALA A 2 -15.70 -7.42 0.31
CA ALA A 2 -14.46 -7.81 0.99
C ALA A 2 -13.51 -6.62 1.11
N ILE A 3 -12.71 -6.58 2.18
CA ILE A 3 -11.58 -5.67 2.35
C ILE A 3 -10.32 -6.46 2.01
N ILE A 4 -9.66 -6.09 0.91
CA ILE A 4 -8.54 -6.82 0.34
C ILE A 4 -7.27 -6.00 0.49
N GLY A 5 -6.32 -6.51 1.28
CA GLY A 5 -4.98 -5.95 1.40
C GLY A 5 -4.14 -6.30 0.16
N ILE A 6 -3.53 -5.31 -0.47
CA ILE A 6 -2.62 -5.53 -1.60
C ILE A 6 -1.23 -5.03 -1.20
N THR A 7 -0.26 -5.94 -1.21
CA THR A 7 1.13 -5.66 -0.87
C THR A 7 2.09 -6.12 -1.96
N GLY A 8 3.35 -5.76 -1.83
CA GLY A 8 4.40 -6.15 -2.77
C GLY A 8 5.58 -5.20 -2.74
N GLY A 9 6.75 -5.69 -3.15
CA GLY A 9 7.99 -4.94 -3.15
C GLY A 9 7.98 -3.74 -4.11
N ILE A 10 9.03 -2.92 -4.01
CA ILE A 10 9.22 -1.80 -4.93
C ILE A 10 9.10 -2.26 -6.38
N ALA A 11 8.44 -1.47 -7.21
CA ALA A 11 8.29 -1.70 -8.66
C ALA A 11 7.68 -3.07 -9.05
N SER A 12 7.09 -3.83 -8.13
CA SER A 12 6.42 -5.11 -8.43
C SER A 12 5.21 -4.99 -9.37
N GLY A 13 4.65 -3.78 -9.53
CA GLY A 13 3.45 -3.54 -10.33
C GLY A 13 2.15 -3.52 -9.52
N LYS A 14 2.26 -3.48 -8.20
CA LYS A 14 1.15 -3.46 -7.24
C LYS A 14 0.03 -2.48 -7.62
N SER A 15 0.32 -1.18 -7.80
CA SER A 15 -0.69 -0.17 -8.13
C SER A 15 -1.33 -0.35 -9.51
N THR A 16 -0.64 -0.99 -10.45
CA THR A 16 -1.22 -1.36 -11.76
C THR A 16 -2.19 -2.51 -11.59
N PHE A 17 -1.82 -3.53 -10.81
CA PHE A 17 -2.70 -4.64 -10.48
C PHE A 17 -3.93 -4.18 -9.68
N SER A 18 -3.74 -3.34 -8.66
CA SER A 18 -4.86 -2.81 -7.85
C SER A 18 -5.89 -2.09 -8.72
N ARG A 19 -5.45 -1.29 -9.69
CA ARG A 19 -6.36 -0.62 -10.64
C ARG A 19 -7.11 -1.60 -11.51
N ALA A 20 -6.42 -2.57 -12.12
CA ALA A 20 -7.05 -3.58 -12.96
C ALA A 20 -8.07 -4.42 -12.17
N LEU A 21 -7.75 -4.82 -10.95
CA LEU A 21 -8.67 -5.57 -10.10
C LEU A 21 -9.88 -4.70 -9.68
N ALA A 22 -9.66 -3.42 -9.37
CA ALA A 22 -10.73 -2.50 -9.02
C ALA A 22 -11.70 -2.26 -10.19
N GLU A 23 -11.18 -2.09 -11.40
CA GLU A 23 -11.98 -1.97 -12.63
C GLU A 23 -12.83 -3.22 -12.84
N SER A 24 -12.24 -4.41 -12.73
CA SER A 24 -12.95 -5.69 -12.92
C SER A 24 -14.04 -5.95 -11.89
N ARG A 25 -13.91 -5.40 -10.66
CA ARG A 25 -14.85 -5.65 -9.56
C ARG A 25 -15.74 -4.45 -9.21
N GLY A 26 -15.54 -3.30 -9.82
CA GLY A 26 -16.18 -2.06 -9.38
C GLY A 26 -15.80 -1.68 -7.93
N ALA A 27 -14.60 -2.06 -7.50
CA ALA A 27 -14.11 -1.85 -6.14
C ALA A 27 -13.55 -0.44 -5.94
N TRP A 28 -13.52 0.01 -4.69
CA TRP A 28 -12.79 1.21 -4.33
C TRP A 28 -11.33 0.90 -4.02
N ILE A 29 -10.47 1.91 -4.14
CA ILE A 29 -9.04 1.80 -3.80
C ILE A 29 -8.71 2.80 -2.71
N PHE A 30 -8.05 2.33 -1.65
CA PHE A 30 -7.38 3.14 -0.64
C PHE A 30 -5.85 2.97 -0.79
N ASP A 31 -5.18 4.05 -1.18
CA ASP A 31 -3.71 4.11 -1.22
C ASP A 31 -3.19 4.70 0.10
N SER A 32 -2.60 3.85 0.94
CA SER A 32 -2.11 4.25 2.26
C SER A 32 -0.98 5.28 2.19
N ASP A 33 -0.10 5.17 1.19
CA ASP A 33 0.99 6.13 1.00
C ASP A 33 0.46 7.49 0.50
N ALA A 34 -0.54 7.49 -0.37
CA ALA A 34 -1.19 8.72 -0.82
C ALA A 34 -1.92 9.41 0.34
N CYS A 35 -2.63 8.63 1.18
CA CYS A 35 -3.29 9.14 2.36
C CYS A 35 -2.29 9.76 3.36
N ALA A 36 -1.16 9.09 3.62
CA ALA A 36 -0.12 9.63 4.50
C ALA A 36 0.48 10.94 3.95
N ARG A 37 0.68 11.02 2.62
CA ARG A 37 1.13 12.25 1.97
C ARG A 37 0.13 13.38 2.09
N GLU A 38 -1.16 13.10 1.88
CA GLU A 38 -2.24 14.08 2.03
C GLU A 38 -2.33 14.61 3.47
N LEU A 39 -2.21 13.72 4.47
CA LEU A 39 -2.19 14.12 5.87
C LEU A 39 -1.02 15.06 6.19
N LEU A 40 0.18 14.76 5.68
CA LEU A 40 1.33 15.65 5.82
C LEU A 40 1.11 17.00 5.15
N ASP A 41 0.40 17.06 4.01
CA ASP A 41 0.20 18.28 3.26
C ASP A 41 -0.87 19.18 3.85
N SER A 42 -1.94 18.61 4.41
CA SER A 42 -3.18 19.34 4.66
C SER A 42 -3.72 19.26 6.09
N ASP A 43 -3.26 18.31 6.91
CA ASP A 43 -3.79 18.14 8.26
C ASP A 43 -3.04 19.03 9.28
N PRO A 44 -3.72 20.02 9.91
CA PRO A 44 -3.08 20.93 10.86
C PRO A 44 -2.51 20.20 12.08
N SER A 45 -3.15 19.15 12.58
CA SER A 45 -2.70 18.42 13.75
C SER A 45 -1.43 17.61 13.46
N VAL A 46 -1.34 17.03 12.25
CA VAL A 46 -0.12 16.36 11.77
C VAL A 46 1.00 17.37 11.63
N ARG A 47 0.74 18.54 11.04
CA ARG A 47 1.74 19.59 10.91
C ARG A 47 2.30 20.01 12.26
N GLU A 48 1.45 20.28 13.25
CA GLU A 48 1.89 20.65 14.61
C GLU A 48 2.71 19.56 15.26
N ALA A 49 2.27 18.30 15.17
CA ALA A 49 2.99 17.17 15.72
C ALA A 49 4.36 16.97 15.06
N VAL A 50 4.43 17.07 13.72
CA VAL A 50 5.69 16.92 12.98
C VAL A 50 6.68 18.03 13.32
N ILE A 51 6.25 19.29 13.44
CA ILE A 51 7.10 20.42 13.85
C ILE A 51 7.63 20.21 15.27
N ARG A 52 6.78 19.75 16.19
CA ARG A 52 7.14 19.56 17.59
C ARG A 52 8.04 18.34 17.83
N GLU A 53 7.80 17.22 17.15
CA GLU A 53 8.36 15.92 17.51
C GLU A 53 9.40 15.38 16.52
N ILE A 54 9.39 15.88 15.27
CA ILE A 54 10.23 15.36 14.21
C ILE A 54 11.29 16.39 13.81
N LEU A 55 10.85 17.52 13.23
CA LEU A 55 11.73 18.54 12.68
C LEU A 55 11.07 19.92 12.77
N PRO A 56 11.59 20.87 13.57
CA PRO A 56 11.03 22.22 13.66
C PRO A 56 10.93 22.95 12.31
N ALA A 57 11.85 22.66 11.38
CA ALA A 57 11.85 23.22 10.02
C ALA A 57 11.21 22.29 8.97
N ALA A 58 10.33 21.38 9.40
CA ALA A 58 9.68 20.41 8.51
C ALA A 58 8.75 21.03 7.47
N TYR A 59 8.33 22.29 7.68
CA TYR A 59 7.44 23.00 6.75
C TYR A 59 8.07 24.32 6.31
N ARG A 60 7.92 24.59 5.02
CA ARG A 60 8.41 25.81 4.38
C ARG A 60 7.52 27.01 4.72
N VAL A 61 7.96 28.20 4.32
CA VAL A 61 7.22 29.46 4.54
C VAL A 61 5.85 29.46 3.86
N ASP A 62 5.73 28.75 2.73
CA ASP A 62 4.47 28.58 2.00
C ASP A 62 3.50 27.57 2.68
N GLY A 63 3.90 27.01 3.82
CA GLY A 63 3.11 26.06 4.57
C GLY A 63 3.19 24.61 4.09
N MET A 64 3.88 24.34 2.98
CA MET A 64 4.05 23.00 2.44
C MET A 64 5.18 22.24 3.17
N PRO A 65 5.04 20.91 3.35
CA PRO A 65 6.09 20.12 3.98
C PRO A 65 7.37 20.12 3.14
N ASP A 66 8.52 20.26 3.78
CA ASP A 66 9.80 19.95 3.17
C ASP A 66 10.03 18.43 3.18
N ARG A 67 9.46 17.78 2.18
CA ARG A 67 9.51 16.32 2.05
C ARG A 67 10.93 15.78 1.89
N ALA A 68 11.86 16.60 1.35
CA ALA A 68 13.25 16.20 1.20
C ALA A 68 13.92 16.16 2.58
N ALA A 69 13.78 17.20 3.39
CA ALA A 69 14.32 17.27 4.74
C ALA A 69 13.71 16.20 5.65
N ILE A 70 12.38 16.00 5.60
CA ILE A 70 11.71 14.93 6.38
C ILE A 70 12.25 13.56 5.95
N ARG A 71 12.37 13.29 4.66
CA ARG A 71 12.88 12.03 4.12
C ARG A 71 14.32 11.78 4.57
N GLU A 72 15.19 12.76 4.44
CA GLU A 72 16.59 12.66 4.85
C GLU A 72 16.70 12.29 6.33
N LEU A 73 15.92 12.97 7.18
CA LEU A 73 15.90 12.70 8.61
C LEU A 73 15.42 11.28 8.92
N VAL A 74 14.28 10.84 8.38
CA VAL A 74 13.75 9.50 8.68
C VAL A 74 14.58 8.35 8.07
N PHE A 75 15.40 8.63 7.05
CA PHE A 75 16.37 7.66 6.55
C PHE A 75 17.61 7.55 7.44
N SER A 76 18.03 8.65 8.07
CA SER A 76 19.23 8.69 8.92
C SER A 76 18.95 8.40 10.39
N ASP A 77 17.73 8.65 10.87
CA ASP A 77 17.32 8.46 12.28
C ASP A 77 16.11 7.51 12.39
N PRO A 78 16.32 6.24 12.79
CA PRO A 78 15.25 5.28 13.03
C PRO A 78 14.24 5.73 14.10
N ALA A 79 14.68 6.53 15.10
CA ALA A 79 13.77 7.03 16.11
C ALA A 79 12.86 8.14 15.56
N ALA A 80 13.36 9.01 14.69
CA ALA A 80 12.54 9.98 13.96
C ALA A 80 11.53 9.28 13.04
N LYS A 81 11.96 8.22 12.35
CA LYS A 81 11.05 7.38 11.55
C LYS A 81 9.92 6.82 12.40
N ALA A 82 10.23 6.19 13.53
CA ALA A 82 9.24 5.61 14.43
C ALA A 82 8.25 6.66 14.98
N ARG A 83 8.72 7.86 15.31
CA ARG A 83 7.84 8.97 15.74
C ARG A 83 6.92 9.44 14.62
N LEU A 84 7.43 9.60 13.38
CA LEU A 84 6.60 9.99 12.24
C LEU A 84 5.53 8.94 11.93
N GLU A 85 5.89 7.66 11.97
CA GLU A 85 4.96 6.55 11.82
C GLU A 85 3.90 6.54 12.93
N ALA A 86 4.27 6.82 14.18
CA ALA A 86 3.34 6.92 15.30
C ALA A 86 2.33 8.06 15.15
N ILE A 87 2.69 9.15 14.48
CA ILE A 87 1.78 10.26 14.15
C ILE A 87 0.83 9.86 13.02
N LEU A 88 1.35 9.27 11.95
CA LEU A 88 0.59 9.05 10.70
C LEU A 88 -0.27 7.77 10.72
N HIS A 89 0.24 6.66 11.26
CA HIS A 89 -0.44 5.35 11.17
C HIS A 89 -1.84 5.33 11.78
N PRO A 90 -2.09 5.94 12.96
CA PRO A 90 -3.44 5.98 13.52
C PRO A 90 -4.44 6.71 12.61
N LEU A 91 -4.01 7.82 12.00
CA LEU A 91 -4.85 8.64 11.13
C LEU A 91 -5.14 7.95 9.79
N VAL A 92 -4.11 7.34 9.19
CA VAL A 92 -4.29 6.52 7.97
C VAL A 92 -5.24 5.35 8.24
N ARG A 93 -5.09 4.68 9.40
CA ARG A 93 -5.98 3.59 9.81
C ARG A 93 -7.42 4.07 9.98
N ALA A 94 -7.63 5.21 10.64
CA ALA A 94 -8.96 5.79 10.82
C ALA A 94 -9.62 6.13 9.47
N ARG A 95 -8.89 6.76 8.54
CA ARG A 95 -9.42 7.06 7.20
C ARG A 95 -9.75 5.79 6.40
N ARG A 96 -8.88 4.77 6.47
CA ARG A 96 -9.14 3.46 5.87
C ARG A 96 -10.42 2.83 6.44
N GLN A 97 -10.60 2.89 7.76
CA GLN A 97 -11.76 2.31 8.42
C GLN A 97 -13.06 3.01 8.02
N ALA A 98 -13.07 4.34 7.99
CA ALA A 98 -14.22 5.11 7.51
C ALA A 98 -14.59 4.73 6.06
N LEU A 99 -13.60 4.67 5.16
CA LEU A 99 -13.84 4.26 3.78
C LEU A 99 -14.33 2.81 3.67
N ALA A 100 -13.88 1.92 4.57
CA ALA A 100 -14.35 0.54 4.61
C ALA A 100 -15.83 0.44 5.07
N GLU A 101 -16.26 1.31 5.97
CA GLU A 101 -17.67 1.41 6.39
C GLU A 101 -18.55 1.92 5.25
N ASP A 102 -18.11 2.95 4.53
CA ASP A 102 -18.80 3.46 3.35
C ASP A 102 -18.89 2.41 2.24
N ALA A 103 -17.80 1.70 1.96
CA ALA A 103 -17.77 0.62 0.98
C ALA A 103 -18.72 -0.52 1.36
N ARG A 104 -18.83 -0.84 2.67
CA ARG A 104 -19.82 -1.81 3.17
C ARG A 104 -21.24 -1.36 2.92
N ALA A 105 -21.54 -0.11 3.20
CA ALA A 105 -22.87 0.46 2.99
C ALA A 105 -23.30 0.39 1.52
N GLU A 106 -22.35 0.58 0.59
CA GLU A 106 -22.59 0.46 -0.85
C GLU A 106 -22.49 -0.97 -1.40
N GLY A 107 -22.11 -1.96 -0.58
CA GLY A 107 -21.90 -3.33 -1.04
C GLY A 107 -20.70 -3.52 -1.98
N ARG A 108 -19.75 -2.61 -1.96
CA ARG A 108 -18.55 -2.59 -2.79
C ARG A 108 -17.35 -3.18 -2.04
N ASP A 109 -16.45 -3.82 -2.78
CA ASP A 109 -15.16 -4.22 -2.25
C ASP A 109 -14.25 -3.01 -2.06
N LEU A 110 -13.33 -3.10 -1.08
CA LEU A 110 -12.28 -2.11 -0.85
C LEU A 110 -10.91 -2.78 -1.03
N LEU A 111 -10.14 -2.29 -1.97
CA LEU A 111 -8.74 -2.66 -2.16
C LEU A 111 -7.86 -1.66 -1.39
N VAL A 112 -7.01 -2.16 -0.53
CA VAL A 112 -6.12 -1.32 0.30
C VAL A 112 -4.68 -1.59 -0.11
N ASP A 113 -4.06 -0.60 -0.73
CA ASP A 113 -2.67 -0.66 -1.19
C ASP A 113 -1.71 -0.28 -0.05
N ILE A 114 -0.93 -1.26 0.46
CA ILE A 114 0.04 -1.09 1.55
C ILE A 114 1.36 -1.78 1.18
N PRO A 115 2.39 -1.04 0.79
CA PRO A 115 3.69 -1.65 0.42
C PRO A 115 4.35 -2.45 1.54
N LEU A 116 4.29 -1.95 2.77
CA LEU A 116 4.94 -2.53 3.96
C LEU A 116 3.92 -3.20 4.89
N LEU A 117 2.91 -3.90 4.33
CA LEU A 117 1.80 -4.46 5.08
C LEU A 117 2.25 -5.38 6.21
N PHE A 118 3.18 -6.28 5.94
CA PHE A 118 3.67 -7.25 6.92
C PHE A 118 4.76 -6.65 7.82
N GLU A 119 5.63 -5.81 7.27
CA GLU A 119 6.72 -5.17 8.00
C GLU A 119 6.22 -4.24 9.10
N THR A 120 5.03 -3.68 8.94
CA THR A 120 4.41 -2.77 9.93
C THR A 120 3.28 -3.45 10.73
N ASP A 121 3.19 -4.78 10.66
CA ASP A 121 2.13 -5.56 11.33
C ASP A 121 0.70 -5.04 11.03
N ALA A 122 0.52 -4.56 9.80
CA ALA A 122 -0.75 -3.98 9.36
C ALA A 122 -1.71 -5.00 8.74
N SER A 123 -1.44 -6.30 8.90
CA SER A 123 -2.21 -7.41 8.30
C SER A 123 -3.61 -7.60 8.90
N SER A 124 -3.87 -7.06 10.07
CA SER A 124 -5.17 -7.19 10.72
C SER A 124 -6.27 -6.37 10.02
N GLY A 125 -7.46 -6.95 9.94
CA GLY A 125 -8.66 -6.28 9.41
C GLY A 125 -8.82 -6.39 7.89
N PHE A 126 -8.12 -7.31 7.24
CA PHE A 126 -8.35 -7.72 5.86
C PHE A 126 -9.06 -9.08 5.82
N ASP A 127 -9.99 -9.23 4.88
CA ASP A 127 -10.63 -10.51 4.60
C ASP A 127 -9.71 -11.40 3.76
N LEU A 128 -8.85 -10.77 2.95
CA LEU A 128 -7.86 -11.42 2.09
C LEU A 128 -6.63 -10.52 1.90
N ILE A 129 -5.48 -11.15 1.70
CA ILE A 129 -4.23 -10.45 1.37
C ILE A 129 -3.67 -11.00 0.05
N VAL A 130 -3.37 -10.10 -0.87
CA VAL A 130 -2.77 -10.38 -2.17
C VAL A 130 -1.36 -9.80 -2.23
N THR A 131 -0.36 -10.64 -2.47
CA THR A 131 1.00 -10.17 -2.76
C THR A 131 1.24 -10.11 -4.25
N VAL A 132 1.60 -8.93 -4.74
CA VAL A 132 2.10 -8.75 -6.11
C VAL A 132 3.62 -8.82 -6.08
N ALA A 133 4.18 -9.86 -6.67
CA ALA A 133 5.61 -10.15 -6.71
C ALA A 133 6.13 -10.15 -8.14
N CYS A 134 7.42 -9.93 -8.31
CA CYS A 134 8.17 -10.16 -9.55
C CYS A 134 9.62 -10.49 -9.20
N SER A 135 10.41 -10.94 -10.17
CA SER A 135 11.82 -11.20 -9.97
C SER A 135 12.58 -9.93 -9.57
N LEU A 136 13.69 -10.09 -8.85
CA LEU A 136 14.54 -8.96 -8.43
C LEU A 136 15.09 -8.20 -9.64
N GLU A 137 15.39 -8.93 -10.71
CA GLU A 137 15.86 -8.34 -11.97
C GLU A 137 14.80 -7.37 -12.54
N ILE A 138 13.55 -7.79 -12.64
CA ILE A 138 12.43 -6.97 -13.12
C ILE A 138 12.13 -5.80 -12.17
N GLN A 139 12.22 -6.01 -10.84
CA GLN A 139 12.10 -4.92 -9.87
C GLN A 139 13.14 -3.84 -10.11
N THR A 140 14.41 -4.27 -10.24
CA THR A 140 15.55 -3.37 -10.46
C THR A 140 15.39 -2.60 -11.77
N GLN A 141 15.11 -3.29 -12.86
CA GLN A 141 14.91 -2.67 -14.17
C GLN A 141 13.78 -1.62 -14.14
N ARG A 142 12.64 -1.97 -13.57
CA ARG A 142 11.48 -1.06 -13.49
C ARG A 142 11.73 0.12 -12.55
N ALA A 143 12.42 -0.09 -11.43
CA ALA A 143 12.76 0.98 -10.50
C ALA A 143 13.77 1.97 -11.11
N MET A 144 14.78 1.47 -11.81
CA MET A 144 15.75 2.31 -12.53
C MET A 144 15.12 3.08 -13.69
N SER A 145 14.16 2.48 -14.41
CA SER A 145 13.41 3.19 -15.47
C SER A 145 12.56 4.35 -14.93
N ARG A 146 12.29 4.37 -13.62
CA ARG A 146 11.60 5.48 -12.92
C ARG A 146 12.57 6.51 -12.33
N GLY A 147 13.87 6.41 -12.64
CA GLY A 147 14.89 7.39 -12.26
C GLY A 147 15.64 7.07 -10.97
N LEU A 148 15.47 5.89 -10.37
CA LEU A 148 16.27 5.47 -9.23
C LEU A 148 17.62 4.94 -9.68
N THR A 149 18.67 5.22 -8.90
CA THR A 149 19.97 4.58 -9.08
C THR A 149 19.97 3.16 -8.56
N LEU A 150 20.88 2.31 -9.02
CA LEU A 150 21.01 0.94 -8.52
C LEU A 150 21.19 0.90 -7.00
N ALA A 151 22.04 1.75 -6.44
CA ALA A 151 22.28 1.82 -5.00
C ALA A 151 21.00 2.17 -4.21
N GLN A 152 20.15 3.07 -4.74
CA GLN A 152 18.84 3.38 -4.12
C GLN A 152 17.89 2.19 -4.18
N VAL A 153 17.88 1.45 -5.30
CA VAL A 153 17.03 0.25 -5.42
C VAL A 153 17.46 -0.81 -4.42
N GLU A 154 18.77 -1.10 -4.33
CA GLU A 154 19.32 -2.06 -3.38
C GLU A 154 18.99 -1.69 -1.93
N GLN A 155 19.13 -0.42 -1.58
CA GLN A 155 18.77 0.08 -0.24
C GLN A 155 17.27 -0.11 0.07
N ILE A 156 16.38 0.19 -0.89
CA ILE A 156 14.94 0.03 -0.71
C ILE A 156 14.58 -1.46 -0.59
N VAL A 157 15.14 -2.31 -1.47
CA VAL A 157 14.92 -3.77 -1.42
C VAL A 157 15.39 -4.34 -0.08
N ALA A 158 16.56 -3.91 0.42
CA ALA A 158 17.09 -4.36 1.71
C ALA A 158 16.23 -3.92 2.91
N SER A 159 15.45 -2.84 2.77
CA SER A 159 14.54 -2.33 3.81
C SER A 159 13.16 -2.97 3.81
N GLN A 160 12.84 -3.81 2.83
CA GLN A 160 11.56 -4.50 2.67
C GLN A 160 11.73 -6.01 2.87
N TRP A 161 10.66 -6.67 3.28
CA TRP A 161 10.62 -8.14 3.23
C TRP A 161 10.78 -8.63 1.80
N GLY A 162 11.56 -9.70 1.62
CA GLY A 162 11.69 -10.37 0.34
C GLY A 162 10.40 -11.08 -0.10
N ASN A 163 10.31 -11.42 -1.39
CA ASN A 163 9.13 -12.07 -1.95
C ASN A 163 8.69 -13.30 -1.15
N ALA A 164 9.60 -14.19 -0.76
CA ALA A 164 9.26 -15.40 -0.02
C ALA A 164 8.57 -15.08 1.32
N GLN A 165 9.03 -14.06 2.03
CA GLN A 165 8.48 -13.64 3.31
C GLN A 165 7.08 -13.02 3.14
N LYS A 166 6.83 -12.25 2.07
CA LYS A 166 5.52 -11.67 1.77
C LYS A 166 4.53 -12.69 1.23
N ILE A 167 5.00 -13.64 0.43
CA ILE A 167 4.18 -14.69 -0.18
C ILE A 167 3.63 -15.66 0.87
N ALA A 168 4.47 -16.07 1.83
CA ALA A 168 4.10 -17.10 2.81
C ALA A 168 2.80 -16.79 3.60
N PRO A 169 2.56 -15.57 4.10
CA PRO A 169 1.34 -15.21 4.81
C PRO A 169 0.19 -14.69 3.92
N SER A 170 0.33 -14.71 2.59
CA SER A 170 -0.67 -14.17 1.65
C SER A 170 -1.64 -15.24 1.19
N ASP A 171 -2.91 -14.87 0.98
CA ASP A 171 -3.95 -15.75 0.43
C ASP A 171 -3.79 -15.96 -1.08
N PHE A 172 -3.32 -14.92 -1.79
CA PHE A 172 -3.07 -14.97 -3.22
C PHE A 172 -1.73 -14.34 -3.59
N VAL A 173 -1.14 -14.87 -4.64
CA VAL A 173 0.11 -14.36 -5.22
C VAL A 173 -0.09 -14.06 -6.69
N ILE A 174 0.26 -12.86 -7.10
CA ILE A 174 0.29 -12.40 -8.49
C ILE A 174 1.76 -12.26 -8.89
N TRP A 175 2.21 -13.09 -9.82
CA TRP A 175 3.57 -13.02 -10.33
C TRP A 175 3.65 -12.17 -11.59
N ASN A 176 4.38 -11.07 -11.54
CA ASN A 176 4.36 -10.01 -12.56
C ASN A 176 5.71 -9.82 -13.26
N ASP A 177 6.27 -10.87 -13.84
CA ASP A 177 7.44 -10.76 -14.74
C ASP A 177 7.03 -10.53 -16.20
N GLY A 178 5.75 -10.70 -16.48
CA GLY A 178 5.21 -10.63 -17.84
C GLY A 178 4.78 -9.25 -18.29
N SER A 179 4.01 -9.23 -19.37
CA SER A 179 3.44 -8.02 -19.96
C SER A 179 2.30 -7.45 -19.11
N LEU A 180 1.96 -6.17 -19.36
CA LEU A 180 0.79 -5.53 -18.76
C LEU A 180 -0.49 -6.33 -19.01
N ARG A 181 -0.67 -6.88 -20.22
CA ARG A 181 -1.83 -7.71 -20.56
C ARG A 181 -1.93 -8.97 -19.70
N MET A 182 -0.79 -9.60 -19.37
CA MET A 182 -0.78 -10.76 -18.48
C MET A 182 -1.17 -10.37 -17.06
N LEU A 183 -0.72 -9.21 -16.59
CA LEU A 183 -1.09 -8.71 -15.26
C LEU A 183 -2.60 -8.40 -15.19
N GLN A 184 -3.17 -7.80 -16.24
CA GLN A 184 -4.61 -7.56 -16.34
C GLN A 184 -5.41 -8.86 -16.34
N ALA A 185 -4.99 -9.86 -17.11
CA ALA A 185 -5.63 -11.18 -17.15
C ALA A 185 -5.60 -11.88 -15.76
N GLN A 186 -4.51 -11.74 -15.00
CA GLN A 186 -4.44 -12.24 -13.62
C GLN A 186 -5.41 -11.49 -12.69
N ALA A 187 -5.61 -10.19 -12.90
CA ALA A 187 -6.59 -9.43 -12.12
C ALA A 187 -8.04 -9.85 -12.41
N GLU A 188 -8.38 -10.08 -13.69
CA GLU A 188 -9.68 -10.59 -14.12
C GLU A 188 -9.94 -12.00 -13.56
N GLU A 189 -8.95 -12.89 -13.63
CA GLU A 189 -9.04 -14.24 -13.08
C GLU A 189 -9.27 -14.21 -11.57
N LEU A 190 -8.52 -13.36 -10.83
CA LEU A 190 -8.73 -13.21 -9.41
C LEU A 190 -10.13 -12.64 -9.11
N ALA A 191 -10.60 -11.66 -9.88
CA ALA A 191 -11.93 -11.11 -9.73
C ALA A 191 -13.00 -12.21 -9.83
N THR A 192 -12.91 -13.08 -10.83
CA THR A 192 -13.82 -14.22 -11.01
C THR A 192 -13.76 -15.23 -9.87
N ARG A 193 -12.56 -15.53 -9.36
CA ARG A 193 -12.39 -16.41 -8.20
C ARG A 193 -13.04 -15.84 -6.94
N LEU A 194 -12.85 -14.56 -6.69
CA LEU A 194 -13.44 -13.87 -5.53
C LEU A 194 -14.98 -13.86 -5.59
N GLU A 195 -15.58 -13.72 -6.76
CA GLU A 195 -17.03 -13.86 -6.96
C GLU A 195 -17.51 -15.27 -6.59
N THR A 196 -16.81 -16.27 -7.10
CA THR A 196 -17.15 -17.67 -6.84
C THR A 196 -17.02 -18.04 -5.34
N MET A 197 -16.00 -17.49 -4.66
CA MET A 197 -15.82 -17.67 -3.22
C MET A 197 -16.94 -16.98 -2.42
N ALA A 198 -17.32 -15.77 -2.78
CA ALA A 198 -18.41 -15.04 -2.13
C ALA A 198 -19.77 -15.75 -2.25
N LEU A 199 -20.03 -16.40 -3.40
CA LEU A 199 -21.25 -17.20 -3.62
C LEU A 199 -21.28 -18.46 -2.74
N LYS A 200 -20.14 -19.05 -2.41
CA LYS A 200 -20.05 -20.23 -1.54
C LYS A 200 -20.22 -19.93 -0.05
N ILE A 201 -19.95 -18.68 0.35
CA ILE A 201 -20.03 -18.24 1.77
C ILE A 201 -21.44 -17.76 2.13
N LYS A 202 -22.31 -17.41 1.15
CA LYS A 202 -23.71 -17.12 1.43
C LYS A 202 -24.42 -18.43 1.77
N PRO A 203 -24.89 -18.64 3.06
CA PRO A 203 -25.72 -19.79 3.36
C PRO A 203 -26.97 -19.68 2.49
N SER A 204 -27.35 -20.79 1.86
CA SER A 204 -28.66 -20.96 1.26
C SER A 204 -29.71 -20.70 2.34
N VAL A 205 -30.30 -19.51 2.31
CA VAL A 205 -31.47 -19.18 3.12
C VAL A 205 -32.62 -20.00 2.53
N SER A 206 -32.96 -21.08 3.22
CA SER A 206 -34.17 -21.86 3.01
C SER A 206 -35.35 -21.16 3.64
#